data_abb4d4b31528ddaded94503191c7e4ef
#
_entry.id   abb4d4b31528ddaded94503191c7e4ef
#
_cell.length_a   1.000
_cell.length_b   1.000
_cell.length_c   1.000
_cell.angle_alpha   90.00
_cell.angle_beta   90.00
_cell.angle_gamma   90.00
#
_symmetry.space_group_name_H-M   'P 1'
#
loop_
_entity.id
_entity.type
_entity.pdbx_description
1 polymer ?
#
loop_
_entity_poly.entity_id
_entity_poly.type
_entity_poly.pdbx_seq_one_letter_code
_entity_poly.pdbx_strand_id
1 'polypeptide(L)'
;MTHGRITIITGSPGTGKSTVADKAAMESDMDKSVCIRTDDFFHYLKKGAIPPYLPESNAQNGVVIEAFLETAKRFVRGGYDVYVDGIVGPWFLEPWLGAAREGYDVHYIVLRASREITLRRAVERSKLDLKTNTELV
;
A
#
# COMPACT_ATOMS: atom_id res chain seq x y z
N MET A 1 4.04 10.11 22.82
CA MET A 1 2.83 9.47 22.30
C MET A 1 2.53 9.87 20.88
N THR A 2 2.33 8.94 20.01
CA THR A 2 1.97 9.26 18.65
C THR A 2 0.48 9.53 18.57
N HIS A 3 0.10 10.47 17.74
CA HIS A 3 -1.29 10.82 17.53
C HIS A 3 -1.76 10.52 16.13
N GLY A 4 -0.86 10.01 15.28
CA GLY A 4 -1.19 9.62 13.93
C GLY A 4 -1.53 8.14 13.84
N ARG A 5 -1.94 7.74 12.67
CA ARG A 5 -2.23 6.33 12.39
C ARG A 5 -1.75 5.98 10.98
N ILE A 6 -1.54 4.69 10.74
CA ILE A 6 -1.15 4.17 9.44
C ILE A 6 -2.29 3.30 8.94
N THR A 7 -2.84 3.61 7.77
CA THR A 7 -3.87 2.81 7.15
C THR A 7 -3.35 2.32 5.81
N ILE A 8 -3.17 1.02 5.69
CA ILE A 8 -2.71 0.40 4.44
C ILE A 8 -3.95 0.07 3.62
N ILE A 9 -4.01 0.60 2.42
CA ILE A 9 -5.10 0.31 1.48
C ILE A 9 -4.52 -0.50 0.34
N THR A 10 -4.89 -1.76 0.26
CA THR A 10 -4.41 -2.69 -0.75
C THR A 10 -5.59 -3.32 -1.48
N GLY A 11 -5.30 -4.07 -2.51
CA GLY A 11 -6.31 -4.73 -3.32
C GLY A 11 -5.72 -4.99 -4.69
N SER A 12 -6.37 -5.86 -5.46
CA SER A 12 -5.91 -6.13 -6.82
C SER A 12 -6.08 -4.89 -7.69
N PRO A 13 -5.30 -4.77 -8.76
CA PRO A 13 -5.53 -3.72 -9.75
C PRO A 13 -6.97 -3.79 -10.25
N GLY A 14 -7.58 -2.65 -10.49
CA GLY A 14 -8.98 -2.59 -10.91
C GLY A 14 -9.97 -2.36 -9.77
N THR A 15 -9.52 -2.32 -8.51
CA THR A 15 -10.38 -2.05 -7.37
C THR A 15 -10.50 -0.56 -7.04
N GLY A 16 -9.67 0.28 -7.67
CA GLY A 16 -9.71 1.72 -7.42
C GLY A 16 -8.97 2.15 -6.16
N LYS A 17 -8.00 1.35 -5.71
CA LYS A 17 -7.32 1.61 -4.44
C LYS A 17 -6.63 2.97 -4.38
N SER A 18 -6.02 3.43 -5.47
CA SER A 18 -5.33 4.72 -5.48
C SER A 18 -6.31 5.87 -5.29
N THR A 19 -7.44 5.81 -5.98
CA THR A 19 -8.49 6.81 -5.84
C THR A 19 -9.05 6.84 -4.42
N VAL A 20 -9.29 5.65 -3.86
CA VAL A 20 -9.82 5.55 -2.49
C VAL A 20 -8.81 6.06 -1.48
N ALA A 21 -7.53 5.72 -1.64
CA ALA A 21 -6.49 6.15 -0.71
C ALA A 21 -6.34 7.68 -0.72
N ASP A 22 -6.28 8.28 -1.91
CA ASP A 22 -6.19 9.74 -2.02
C ASP A 22 -7.42 10.42 -1.39
N LYS A 23 -8.60 9.90 -1.69
CA LYS A 23 -9.83 10.48 -1.16
C LYS A 23 -9.89 10.33 0.36
N ALA A 24 -9.52 9.16 0.88
CA ALA A 24 -9.50 8.94 2.32
C ALA A 24 -8.55 9.92 3.01
N ALA A 25 -7.38 10.13 2.43
CA ALA A 25 -6.42 11.08 2.98
C ALA A 25 -6.97 12.51 2.98
N MET A 26 -7.61 12.91 1.89
CA MET A 26 -8.20 14.25 1.78
C MET A 26 -9.36 14.45 2.74
N GLU A 27 -10.10 13.39 3.04
CA GLU A 27 -11.27 13.44 3.91
C GLU A 27 -10.98 12.98 5.34
N SER A 28 -9.71 12.86 5.70
CA SER A 28 -9.32 12.46 7.05
C SER A 28 -9.96 13.38 8.10
N ASP A 29 -10.36 12.78 9.21
CA ASP A 29 -10.86 13.55 10.36
C ASP A 29 -9.73 14.18 11.15
N MET A 30 -8.49 13.93 10.79
CA MET A 30 -7.32 14.56 11.38
C MET A 30 -6.95 15.82 10.60
N ASP A 31 -6.26 16.74 11.24
CA ASP A 31 -5.88 18.01 10.59
C ASP A 31 -4.86 17.85 9.48
N LYS A 32 -4.03 16.82 9.59
CA LYS A 32 -2.95 16.59 8.61
C LYS A 32 -2.97 15.14 8.18
N SER A 33 -2.78 14.92 6.88
CA SER A 33 -2.72 13.58 6.32
C SER A 33 -1.72 13.52 5.18
N VAL A 34 -1.26 12.32 4.86
CA VAL A 34 -0.41 12.05 3.71
C VAL A 34 -0.87 10.76 3.05
N CYS A 35 -0.63 10.64 1.76
CA CYS A 35 -0.85 9.41 1.03
C CYS A 35 0.48 9.01 0.39
N ILE A 36 0.99 7.86 0.79
CA ILE A 36 2.27 7.33 0.31
C ILE A 36 1.98 6.21 -0.66
N ARG A 37 2.54 6.30 -1.87
CA ARG A 37 2.43 5.24 -2.87
C ARG A 37 3.68 4.41 -2.85
N THR A 38 3.53 3.12 -2.54
CA THR A 38 4.69 2.22 -2.44
C THR A 38 5.42 2.08 -3.77
N ASP A 39 4.69 2.11 -4.89
CA ASP A 39 5.29 2.01 -6.21
C ASP A 39 6.28 3.14 -6.48
N ASP A 40 6.03 4.33 -5.96
CA ASP A 40 6.94 5.45 -6.16
C ASP A 40 8.32 5.15 -5.59
N PHE A 41 8.37 4.44 -4.47
CA PHE A 41 9.64 4.10 -3.84
C PHE A 41 10.49 3.18 -4.72
N PHE A 42 9.85 2.27 -5.45
CA PHE A 42 10.57 1.44 -6.41
C PHE A 42 11.07 2.27 -7.59
N HIS A 43 10.31 3.27 -8.01
CA HIS A 43 10.71 4.15 -9.11
C HIS A 43 11.84 5.11 -8.74
N TYR A 44 12.12 5.28 -7.46
CA TYR A 44 13.28 6.09 -7.02
C TYR A 44 14.60 5.39 -7.35
N LEU A 45 14.58 4.09 -7.55
CA LEU A 45 15.80 3.34 -7.87
C LEU A 45 16.22 3.68 -9.30
N LYS A 46 17.40 4.28 -9.45
CA LYS A 46 17.87 4.77 -10.75
C LYS A 46 18.99 3.92 -11.33
N LYS A 47 19.73 3.20 -10.50
CA LYS A 47 20.81 2.35 -10.94
C LYS A 47 20.79 1.07 -10.13
N GLY A 48 20.96 -0.06 -10.79
CA GLY A 48 20.96 -1.34 -10.12
C GLY A 48 19.59 -1.86 -9.75
N ALA A 49 18.52 -1.26 -10.29
CA ALA A 49 17.16 -1.70 -10.01
C ALA A 49 16.89 -3.08 -10.60
N ILE A 50 16.28 -3.93 -9.80
CA ILE A 50 15.90 -5.29 -10.21
C ILE A 50 14.38 -5.36 -10.20
N PRO A 51 13.74 -5.93 -11.23
CA PRO A 51 12.28 -6.09 -11.22
C PRO A 51 11.83 -6.79 -9.93
N PRO A 52 10.87 -6.21 -9.20
CA PRO A 52 10.52 -6.72 -7.87
C PRO A 52 10.00 -8.15 -7.83
N TYR A 53 9.49 -8.65 -8.95
CA TYR A 53 8.93 -10.01 -9.01
C TYR A 53 10.00 -11.08 -9.22
N LEU A 54 11.26 -10.71 -9.45
CA LEU A 54 12.33 -11.68 -9.62
C LEU A 54 12.90 -12.12 -8.27
N PRO A 55 13.30 -13.40 -8.14
CA PRO A 55 13.85 -13.88 -6.85
C PRO A 55 15.07 -13.09 -6.38
N GLU A 56 15.93 -12.63 -7.29
CA GLU A 56 17.13 -11.89 -6.93
C GLU A 56 16.86 -10.51 -6.38
N SER A 57 15.60 -10.05 -6.38
CA SER A 57 15.23 -8.73 -5.87
C SER A 57 14.98 -8.70 -4.35
N ASN A 58 15.10 -9.83 -3.67
CA ASN A 58 14.74 -9.92 -2.26
C ASN A 58 15.44 -8.86 -1.38
N ALA A 59 16.73 -8.68 -1.53
CA ALA A 59 17.46 -7.71 -0.72
C ALA A 59 17.00 -6.28 -1.04
N GLN A 60 16.83 -5.98 -2.32
CA GLN A 60 16.34 -4.68 -2.74
C GLN A 60 14.96 -4.39 -2.19
N ASN A 61 14.05 -5.35 -2.31
CA ASN A 61 12.67 -5.19 -1.86
C ASN A 61 12.60 -4.95 -0.36
N GLY A 62 13.47 -5.61 0.40
CA GLY A 62 13.56 -5.38 1.84
C GLY A 62 13.95 -3.94 2.15
N VAL A 63 14.95 -3.42 1.45
CA VAL A 63 15.39 -2.03 1.65
C VAL A 63 14.26 -1.06 1.31
N VAL A 64 13.60 -1.27 0.18
CA VAL A 64 12.51 -0.37 -0.26
C VAL A 64 11.34 -0.41 0.72
N ILE A 65 10.95 -1.62 1.16
CA ILE A 65 9.85 -1.76 2.12
C ILE A 65 10.18 -1.05 3.42
N GLU A 66 11.38 -1.21 3.93
CA GLU A 66 11.78 -0.53 5.15
C GLU A 66 11.84 0.98 4.96
N ALA A 67 12.23 1.45 3.78
CA ALA A 67 12.28 2.88 3.49
C ALA A 67 10.90 3.52 3.59
N PHE A 68 9.89 2.94 2.93
CA PHE A 68 8.57 3.56 3.01
C PHE A 68 7.90 3.32 4.36
N LEU A 69 8.23 2.22 5.05
CA LEU A 69 7.74 2.00 6.40
C LEU A 69 8.28 3.06 7.36
N GLU A 70 9.57 3.35 7.29
CA GLU A 70 10.17 4.40 8.13
C GLU A 70 9.60 5.78 7.78
N THR A 71 9.33 6.02 6.50
CA THR A 71 8.68 7.26 6.08
C THR A 71 7.29 7.38 6.73
N ALA A 72 6.51 6.31 6.70
CA ALA A 72 5.19 6.29 7.32
C ALA A 72 5.29 6.55 8.82
N LYS A 73 6.20 5.87 9.49
CA LYS A 73 6.40 6.04 10.94
C LYS A 73 6.77 7.48 11.29
N ARG A 74 7.65 8.10 10.47
CA ARG A 74 8.06 9.47 10.75
C ARG A 74 6.88 10.45 10.66
N PHE A 75 6.03 10.28 9.66
CA PHE A 75 4.83 11.11 9.54
C PHE A 75 3.89 10.89 10.73
N VAL A 76 3.70 9.63 11.14
CA VAL A 76 2.86 9.32 12.30
C VAL A 76 3.38 10.02 13.54
N ARG A 77 4.69 9.96 13.78
CA ARG A 77 5.29 10.62 14.93
C ARG A 77 5.13 12.14 14.87
N GLY A 78 4.92 12.67 13.67
CA GLY A 78 4.64 14.09 13.47
C GLY A 78 3.16 14.45 13.56
N GLY A 79 2.30 13.48 13.85
CA GLY A 79 0.87 13.73 14.03
C GLY A 79 0.04 13.60 12.76
N TYR A 80 0.54 12.93 11.74
CA TYR A 80 -0.16 12.78 10.47
C TYR A 80 -0.98 11.49 10.43
N ASP A 81 -2.10 11.56 9.73
CA ASP A 81 -2.87 10.39 9.33
C ASP A 81 -2.26 9.87 8.03
N VAL A 82 -1.67 8.69 8.06
CA VAL A 82 -0.90 8.16 6.93
C VAL A 82 -1.70 7.08 6.22
N TYR A 83 -1.91 7.28 4.93
CA TYR A 83 -2.53 6.29 4.06
C TYR A 83 -1.46 5.73 3.15
N VAL A 84 -1.35 4.40 3.12
CA VAL A 84 -0.37 3.70 2.28
C VAL A 84 -1.12 3.00 1.17
N ASP A 85 -0.88 3.43 -0.07
CA ASP A 85 -1.49 2.87 -1.26
C ASP A 85 -0.49 1.93 -1.92
N GLY A 86 -0.82 0.65 -2.01
CA GLY A 86 0.06 -0.29 -2.65
C GLY A 86 -0.45 -1.72 -2.57
N ILE A 87 0.22 -2.60 -3.30
CA ILE A 87 -0.07 -4.02 -3.23
C ILE A 87 0.77 -4.58 -2.09
N VAL A 88 0.12 -4.81 -0.95
CA VAL A 88 0.77 -5.37 0.23
C VAL A 88 0.13 -6.73 0.49
N GLY A 89 0.76 -7.77 -0.01
CA GLY A 89 0.27 -9.12 0.19
C GLY A 89 0.68 -9.65 1.57
N PRO A 90 0.13 -10.81 1.96
CA PRO A 90 0.43 -11.38 3.27
C PRO A 90 1.92 -11.56 3.55
N TRP A 91 2.71 -11.83 2.50
CA TRP A 91 4.15 -12.02 2.64
C TRP A 91 4.92 -10.74 2.93
N PHE A 92 4.31 -9.57 2.69
CA PHE A 92 4.92 -8.26 2.99
C PHE A 92 4.33 -7.61 4.23
N LEU A 93 3.47 -8.32 4.94
CA LEU A 93 2.76 -7.74 6.07
C LEU A 93 3.59 -7.69 7.35
N GLU A 94 4.61 -8.55 7.47
CA GLU A 94 5.38 -8.66 8.71
C GLU A 94 6.00 -7.33 9.18
N PRO A 95 6.59 -6.49 8.33
CA PRO A 95 7.13 -5.22 8.80
C PRO A 95 6.06 -4.32 9.41
N TRP A 96 4.84 -4.36 8.86
CA TRP A 96 3.72 -3.57 9.38
C TRP A 96 3.22 -4.14 10.71
N LEU A 97 3.20 -5.46 10.86
CA LEU A 97 2.87 -6.09 12.12
C LEU A 97 3.92 -5.73 13.18
N GLY A 98 5.19 -5.65 12.79
CA GLY A 98 6.25 -5.18 13.66
C GLY A 98 5.99 -3.76 14.15
N ALA A 99 5.54 -2.88 13.27
CA ALA A 99 5.18 -1.51 13.66
C ALA A 99 4.03 -1.52 14.67
N ALA A 100 3.03 -2.36 14.46
CA ALA A 100 1.91 -2.46 15.40
C ALA A 100 2.40 -2.92 16.77
N ARG A 101 3.33 -3.87 16.82
CA ARG A 101 3.91 -4.35 18.07
C ARG A 101 4.71 -3.25 18.80
N GLU A 102 5.25 -2.29 18.05
CA GLU A 102 5.96 -1.14 18.61
C GLU A 102 5.00 -0.09 19.16
N GLY A 103 3.71 -0.25 18.96
CA GLY A 103 2.72 0.69 19.47
C GLY A 103 2.13 1.63 18.43
N TYR A 104 2.50 1.49 17.16
CA TYR A 104 1.88 2.28 16.10
C TYR A 104 0.46 1.76 15.85
N ASP A 105 -0.45 2.68 15.56
CA ASP A 105 -1.84 2.34 15.24
C ASP A 105 -1.91 2.01 13.75
N VAL A 106 -1.91 0.71 13.43
CA VAL A 106 -1.85 0.22 12.04
C VAL A 106 -3.16 -0.45 11.67
N HIS A 107 -3.74 -0.01 10.57
CA HIS A 107 -4.96 -0.59 10.01
C HIS A 107 -4.67 -1.14 8.62
N TYR A 108 -5.30 -2.25 8.29
CA TYR A 108 -5.08 -2.91 7.01
C TYR A 108 -6.43 -3.12 6.34
N ILE A 109 -6.61 -2.48 5.20
CA ILE A 109 -7.86 -2.54 4.46
C ILE A 109 -7.61 -3.14 3.09
N VAL A 110 -8.33 -4.21 2.79
CA VAL A 110 -8.30 -4.83 1.47
C VAL A 110 -9.53 -4.36 0.71
N LEU A 111 -9.31 -3.59 -0.34
CA LEU A 111 -10.42 -3.11 -1.16
C LEU A 111 -10.94 -4.21 -2.05
N ARG A 112 -12.26 -4.29 -2.08
CA ARG A 112 -12.96 -5.21 -2.97
C ARG A 112 -14.01 -4.42 -3.73
N ALA A 113 -14.15 -4.73 -5.01
CA ALA A 113 -15.22 -4.18 -5.81
C ALA A 113 -16.23 -5.29 -6.07
N SER A 114 -17.40 -4.95 -6.60
CA SER A 114 -18.33 -5.99 -7.04
C SER A 114 -17.63 -6.81 -8.12
N ARG A 115 -17.96 -8.08 -8.21
CA ARG A 115 -17.36 -8.97 -9.20
C ARG A 115 -17.44 -8.39 -10.61
N GLU A 116 -18.59 -7.85 -10.97
CA GLU A 116 -18.80 -7.23 -12.28
C GLU A 116 -17.83 -6.09 -12.54
N ILE A 117 -17.72 -5.18 -11.60
CA ILE A 117 -16.84 -4.01 -11.72
C ILE A 117 -15.40 -4.46 -11.82
N THR A 118 -14.98 -5.39 -10.99
CA THR A 118 -13.61 -5.88 -10.98
C THR A 118 -13.24 -6.53 -12.31
N LEU A 119 -14.10 -7.38 -12.84
CA LEU A 119 -13.85 -8.05 -14.10
C LEU A 119 -13.78 -7.06 -15.26
N ARG A 120 -14.66 -6.08 -15.27
CA ARG A 120 -14.66 -5.05 -16.31
C ARG A 120 -13.35 -4.27 -16.30
N ARG A 121 -12.90 -3.83 -15.15
CA ARG A 121 -11.65 -3.09 -15.02
C ARG A 121 -10.44 -3.93 -15.43
N ALA A 122 -10.45 -5.21 -15.09
CA ALA A 122 -9.39 -6.11 -15.48
C ALA A 122 -9.31 -6.26 -17.00
N VAL A 123 -10.45 -6.42 -17.66
CA VAL A 123 -10.53 -6.52 -19.10
C VAL A 123 -10.01 -5.25 -19.78
N GLU A 124 -10.43 -4.10 -19.29
CA GLU A 124 -10.00 -2.80 -19.83
C GLU A 124 -8.49 -2.63 -19.76
N ARG A 125 -7.86 -3.11 -18.70
CA ARG A 125 -6.40 -3.00 -18.55
C ARG A 125 -5.63 -4.01 -19.35
N SER A 126 -6.27 -5.11 -19.74
CA SER A 126 -5.65 -6.21 -20.51
C SER A 126 -4.39 -6.76 -19.84
N LYS A 127 -4.23 -6.59 -18.55
CA LYS A 127 -3.00 -6.98 -17.85
C LYS A 127 -3.23 -7.93 -16.71
N LEU A 128 -4.47 -8.14 -16.31
CA LEU A 128 -4.76 -8.81 -15.05
C LEU A 128 -5.31 -10.20 -15.27
N ASP A 129 -4.94 -11.08 -14.34
CA ASP A 129 -5.52 -12.40 -14.26
C ASP A 129 -6.95 -12.26 -13.76
N LEU A 130 -7.92 -12.59 -14.61
CA LEU A 130 -9.34 -12.49 -14.27
C LEU A 130 -9.71 -13.36 -13.08
N LYS A 131 -9.08 -14.54 -12.96
CA LYS A 131 -9.33 -15.43 -11.84
C LYS A 131 -8.93 -14.77 -10.52
N THR A 132 -7.73 -14.18 -10.48
CA THR A 132 -7.23 -13.51 -9.30
C THR A 132 -8.15 -12.36 -8.89
N ASN A 133 -8.59 -11.55 -9.86
CA ASN A 133 -9.49 -10.45 -9.60
C ASN A 133 -10.84 -10.95 -9.09
N THR A 134 -11.30 -12.07 -9.58
CA THR A 134 -12.57 -12.65 -9.15
C THR A 134 -12.49 -13.13 -7.71
N GLU A 135 -11.36 -13.71 -7.31
CA GLU A 135 -11.16 -14.19 -5.95
C GLU A 135 -11.15 -13.07 -4.92
N LEU A 136 -10.82 -11.86 -5.33
CA LEU A 136 -10.76 -10.70 -4.43
C LEU A 136 -12.09 -9.98 -4.28
N VAL A 137 -13.11 -10.44 -4.95
CA VAL A 137 -14.44 -9.80 -4.92
C VAL A 137 -15.33 -10.38 -3.82
#